data_b8eb3e70be4ced53ced703c1cefedc8a
#
_entry.id   b8eb3e70be4ced53ced703c1cefedc8a
#
_cell.length_a   1.000
_cell.length_b   1.000
_cell.length_c   1.000
_cell.angle_alpha   90.00
_cell.angle_beta   90.00
_cell.angle_gamma   90.00
#
_symmetry.space_group_name_H-M   'P 1'
#
loop_
_entity.id
_entity.type
_entity.pdbx_description
1 polymer ?
#
loop_
_entity_poly.entity_id
_entity_poly.type
_entity_poly.pdbx_seq_one_letter_code
_entity_poly.pdbx_strand_id
1 'polypeptide(L)'
;MTDSCAKLLADNQLTVAFIESATAGYLSHCFSMSLYSGDVLMGGLVCYDVSIKKKVLNVSDQLIDEFTPESAEVTRELVHQSKLLFDADVYVACTGLLKPGGSETEEKPVGTFFYCIGYKSEIYDFRVFCEGSPEQKLNSINSLICKSIIDVVNNH
;
A
#
# COMPACT_ATOMS: atom_id res chain seq x y z
N MET A 1 -10.23 8.09 -10.46
CA MET A 1 -8.87 8.27 -9.90
C MET A 1 -7.92 7.16 -10.33
N THR A 2 -8.31 5.88 -10.20
CA THR A 2 -7.44 4.74 -10.58
C THR A 2 -7.04 4.79 -12.06
N ASP A 3 -7.97 5.02 -12.98
CA ASP A 3 -7.65 5.11 -14.41
C ASP A 3 -6.69 6.24 -14.74
N SER A 4 -6.83 7.40 -14.08
CA SER A 4 -5.90 8.52 -14.27
C SER A 4 -4.49 8.18 -13.79
N CYS A 5 -4.41 7.49 -12.65
CA CYS A 5 -3.13 7.02 -12.12
C CYS A 5 -2.50 5.96 -13.04
N ALA A 6 -3.27 4.95 -13.42
CA ALA A 6 -2.81 3.89 -14.32
C ALA A 6 -2.37 4.45 -15.69
N LYS A 7 -3.13 5.41 -16.23
CA LYS A 7 -2.75 6.10 -17.47
C LYS A 7 -1.41 6.83 -17.33
N LEU A 8 -1.21 7.56 -16.24
CA LEU A 8 0.07 8.25 -15.99
C LEU A 8 1.24 7.26 -15.95
N LEU A 9 1.06 6.13 -15.23
CA LEU A 9 2.09 5.10 -15.18
C LEU A 9 2.37 4.53 -16.57
N ALA A 10 1.33 4.20 -17.35
CA ALA A 10 1.48 3.69 -18.70
C ALA A 10 2.17 4.68 -19.62
N ASP A 11 1.79 5.96 -19.60
CA ASP A 11 2.40 7.02 -20.40
C ASP A 11 3.90 7.19 -20.09
N ASN A 12 4.32 6.88 -18.87
CA ASN A 12 5.72 6.91 -18.42
C ASN A 12 6.41 5.53 -18.47
N GLN A 13 5.74 4.50 -18.97
CA GLN A 13 6.26 3.11 -19.04
C GLN A 13 6.68 2.56 -17.67
N LEU A 14 5.92 2.89 -16.63
CA LEU A 14 6.16 2.47 -15.26
C LEU A 14 5.20 1.35 -14.84
N THR A 15 5.75 0.37 -14.14
CA THR A 15 4.99 -0.72 -13.53
C THR A 15 4.81 -0.52 -12.04
N VAL A 16 3.75 -1.12 -11.47
CA VAL A 16 3.44 -1.02 -10.05
C VAL A 16 3.18 -2.39 -9.43
N ALA A 17 3.68 -2.60 -8.22
CA ALA A 17 3.38 -3.76 -7.39
C ALA A 17 2.79 -3.30 -6.05
N PHE A 18 1.79 -4.03 -5.55
CA PHE A 18 1.08 -3.72 -4.31
C PHE A 18 1.34 -4.75 -3.22
N ILE A 19 1.64 -4.28 -2.02
CA ILE A 19 1.77 -5.10 -0.81
C ILE A 19 0.63 -4.69 0.13
N GLU A 20 -0.37 -5.54 0.23
CA GLU A 20 -1.66 -5.20 0.81
C GLU A 20 -1.91 -5.98 2.11
N SER A 21 -2.06 -5.26 3.22
CA SER A 21 -2.51 -5.82 4.48
C SER A 21 -4.01 -5.59 4.66
N ALA A 22 -4.42 -4.48 5.25
CA ALA A 22 -5.82 -4.18 5.52
C ALA A 22 -6.70 -4.09 4.26
N THR A 23 -6.14 -3.74 3.14
CA THR A 23 -6.85 -3.63 1.85
C THR A 23 -7.08 -4.97 1.16
N ALA A 24 -6.37 -6.02 1.57
CA ALA A 24 -6.60 -7.43 1.21
C ALA A 24 -6.82 -7.70 -0.30
N GLY A 25 -6.06 -7.05 -1.16
CA GLY A 25 -6.14 -7.22 -2.62
C GLY A 25 -7.01 -6.17 -3.32
N TYR A 26 -7.63 -5.26 -2.58
CA TYR A 26 -8.50 -4.23 -3.16
C TYR A 26 -7.77 -3.28 -4.09
N LEU A 27 -6.56 -2.84 -3.75
CA LEU A 27 -5.77 -1.95 -4.58
C LEU A 27 -5.40 -2.62 -5.91
N SER A 28 -4.90 -3.84 -5.86
CA SER A 28 -4.59 -4.65 -7.04
C SER A 28 -5.84 -4.88 -7.89
N HIS A 29 -6.98 -5.17 -7.26
CA HIS A 29 -8.26 -5.33 -7.97
C HIS A 29 -8.66 -4.05 -8.69
N CYS A 30 -8.60 -2.89 -8.04
CA CYS A 30 -8.93 -1.61 -8.67
C CYS A 30 -8.07 -1.35 -9.91
N PHE A 31 -6.77 -1.62 -9.82
CA PHE A 31 -5.86 -1.46 -10.97
C PHE A 31 -6.13 -2.48 -12.07
N SER A 32 -6.52 -3.70 -11.73
CA SER A 32 -6.87 -4.74 -12.72
C SER A 32 -8.08 -4.38 -13.58
N MET A 33 -8.96 -3.51 -13.07
CA MET A 33 -10.15 -3.02 -13.80
C MET A 33 -9.84 -1.89 -14.77
N SER A 34 -8.64 -1.31 -14.71
CA SER A 34 -8.23 -0.24 -15.62
C SER A 34 -7.93 -0.79 -17.01
N LEU A 35 -8.21 0.04 -18.02
CA LEU A 35 -7.82 -0.26 -19.42
C LEU A 35 -6.31 -0.37 -19.61
N TYR A 36 -5.53 0.22 -18.69
CA TYR A 36 -4.06 0.22 -18.71
C TYR A 36 -3.44 -0.91 -17.87
N SER A 37 -4.27 -1.78 -17.28
CA SER A 37 -3.79 -2.80 -16.32
C SER A 37 -2.69 -3.70 -16.89
N GLY A 38 -2.80 -4.09 -18.15
CA GLY A 38 -1.81 -4.96 -18.81
C GLY A 38 -0.42 -4.33 -18.94
N ASP A 39 -0.35 -3.00 -18.99
CA ASP A 39 0.90 -2.28 -19.13
C ASP A 39 1.53 -1.91 -17.78
N VAL A 40 0.70 -1.74 -16.73
CA VAL A 40 1.16 -1.14 -15.48
C VAL A 40 1.14 -2.09 -14.28
N LEU A 41 0.16 -2.99 -14.17
CA LEU A 41 0.01 -3.84 -12.99
C LEU A 41 0.92 -5.07 -13.09
N MET A 42 1.98 -5.08 -12.29
CA MET A 42 2.85 -6.26 -12.21
C MET A 42 2.23 -7.36 -11.34
N GLY A 43 1.58 -6.99 -10.27
CA GLY A 43 0.97 -7.91 -9.33
C GLY A 43 1.01 -7.37 -7.91
N GLY A 44 0.85 -8.26 -6.96
CA GLY A 44 0.88 -7.89 -5.56
C GLY A 44 0.89 -9.09 -4.64
N LEU A 45 1.03 -8.81 -3.36
CA LEU A 45 0.99 -9.79 -2.29
C LEU A 45 0.00 -9.32 -1.22
N VAL A 46 -0.93 -10.18 -0.85
CA VAL A 46 -1.78 -9.98 0.32
C VAL A 46 -1.08 -10.58 1.54
N CYS A 47 -0.64 -9.71 2.43
CA CYS A 47 0.04 -10.09 3.68
C CYS A 47 -0.82 -9.73 4.90
N TYR A 48 -2.08 -10.13 4.87
CA TYR A 48 -3.10 -9.78 5.87
C TYR A 48 -2.72 -10.28 7.27
N ASP A 49 -2.38 -11.56 7.38
CA ASP A 49 -1.90 -12.13 8.64
C ASP A 49 -0.44 -11.77 8.91
N VAL A 50 -0.11 -11.52 10.16
CA VAL A 50 1.25 -11.19 10.60
C VAL A 50 2.26 -12.27 10.18
N SER A 51 1.86 -13.54 10.19
CA SER A 51 2.73 -14.65 9.78
C SER A 51 3.24 -14.52 8.34
N ILE A 52 2.45 -13.95 7.45
CA ILE A 52 2.85 -13.72 6.05
C ILE A 52 3.87 -12.58 5.96
N LYS A 53 3.68 -11.51 6.73
CA LYS A 53 4.67 -10.44 6.83
C LYS A 53 6.05 -10.97 7.26
N LYS A 54 6.06 -11.90 8.21
CA LYS A 54 7.30 -12.53 8.72
C LYS A 54 7.90 -13.52 7.74
N LYS A 55 7.11 -14.47 7.25
CA LYS A 55 7.59 -15.58 6.43
C LYS A 55 7.95 -15.19 5.01
N VAL A 56 7.16 -14.35 4.39
CA VAL A 56 7.34 -13.98 2.98
C VAL A 56 8.15 -12.70 2.82
N LEU A 57 7.89 -11.70 3.68
CA LEU A 57 8.51 -10.38 3.59
C LEU A 57 9.62 -10.15 4.63
N ASN A 58 9.99 -11.16 5.40
CA ASN A 58 11.09 -11.12 6.36
C ASN A 58 11.00 -9.96 7.37
N VAL A 59 9.78 -9.53 7.70
CA VAL A 59 9.59 -8.50 8.73
C VAL A 59 9.92 -9.12 10.09
N SER A 60 10.80 -8.49 10.86
CA SER A 60 11.27 -9.02 12.14
C SER A 60 10.18 -8.98 13.21
N ASP A 61 10.22 -9.95 14.13
CA ASP A 61 9.38 -9.95 15.33
C ASP A 61 9.57 -8.65 16.14
N GLN A 62 10.83 -8.21 16.27
CA GLN A 62 11.18 -7.00 17.01
C GLN A 62 10.47 -5.77 16.44
N LEU A 63 10.46 -5.59 15.13
CA LEU A 63 9.82 -4.44 14.48
C LEU A 63 8.31 -4.45 14.72
N ILE A 64 7.68 -5.62 14.60
CA ILE A 64 6.23 -5.78 14.81
C ILE A 64 5.87 -5.56 16.29
N ASP A 65 6.67 -6.11 17.21
CA ASP A 65 6.42 -5.96 18.65
C ASP A 65 6.60 -4.51 19.11
N GLU A 66 7.56 -3.78 18.54
CA GLU A 66 7.82 -2.39 18.90
C GLU A 66 6.79 -1.40 18.32
N PHE A 67 6.43 -1.55 17.05
CA PHE A 67 5.64 -0.56 16.32
C PHE A 67 4.21 -1.02 15.97
N THR A 68 3.86 -2.26 16.21
CA THR A 68 2.63 -2.93 15.77
C THR A 68 2.59 -3.20 14.27
N PRO A 69 1.78 -4.17 13.79
CA PRO A 69 1.67 -4.47 12.35
C PRO A 69 1.14 -3.30 11.52
N GLU A 70 0.29 -2.45 12.11
CA GLU A 70 -0.27 -1.26 11.49
C GLU A 70 0.52 -0.04 11.95
N SER A 71 1.62 0.25 11.24
CA SER A 71 2.55 1.34 11.58
C SER A 71 3.31 1.82 10.35
N ALA A 72 3.83 3.03 10.40
CA ALA A 72 4.68 3.58 9.35
C ALA A 72 5.94 2.71 9.15
N GLU A 73 6.55 2.28 10.26
CA GLU A 73 7.79 1.52 10.26
C GLU A 73 7.63 0.16 9.59
N VAL A 74 6.58 -0.60 9.94
CA VAL A 74 6.30 -1.90 9.31
C VAL A 74 5.92 -1.70 7.84
N THR A 75 5.09 -0.69 7.51
CA THR A 75 4.70 -0.42 6.13
C THR A 75 5.91 -0.10 5.26
N ARG A 76 6.84 0.69 5.77
CA ARG A 76 8.10 1.01 5.08
C ARG A 76 8.95 -0.24 4.84
N GLU A 77 9.05 -1.12 5.82
CA GLU A 77 9.75 -2.41 5.70
C GLU A 77 9.10 -3.31 4.65
N LEU A 78 7.78 -3.31 4.53
CA LEU A 78 7.08 -4.04 3.48
C LEU A 78 7.51 -3.58 2.08
N VAL A 79 7.73 -2.28 1.87
CA VAL A 79 8.27 -1.76 0.60
C VAL A 79 9.69 -2.26 0.36
N HIS A 80 10.57 -2.18 1.36
CA HIS A 80 11.95 -2.66 1.24
C HIS A 80 12.00 -4.13 0.82
N GLN A 81 11.26 -4.97 1.50
CA GLN A 81 11.27 -6.42 1.26
C GLN A 81 10.58 -6.79 -0.06
N SER A 82 9.57 -6.02 -0.49
CA SER A 82 8.88 -6.28 -1.74
C SER A 82 9.77 -6.17 -2.98
N LYS A 83 10.84 -5.38 -2.89
CA LYS A 83 11.84 -5.24 -3.97
C LYS A 83 12.60 -6.53 -4.26
N LEU A 84 12.58 -7.49 -3.33
CA LEU A 84 13.15 -8.82 -3.52
C LEU A 84 12.19 -9.77 -4.26
N LEU A 85 10.89 -9.47 -4.26
CA LEU A 85 9.83 -10.30 -4.86
C LEU A 85 9.40 -9.81 -6.24
N PHE A 86 9.41 -8.50 -6.46
CA PHE A 86 8.92 -7.87 -7.69
C PHE A 86 10.00 -6.99 -8.30
N ASP A 87 10.08 -7.02 -9.62
CA ASP A 87 10.89 -6.09 -10.41
C ASP A 87 9.96 -5.03 -11.00
N ALA A 88 9.49 -4.14 -10.14
CA ALA A 88 8.58 -3.05 -10.50
C ALA A 88 9.28 -1.69 -10.38
N ASP A 89 8.69 -0.67 -10.99
CA ASP A 89 9.18 0.71 -10.88
C ASP A 89 8.62 1.42 -9.65
N VAL A 90 7.35 1.13 -9.32
CA VAL A 90 6.63 1.69 -8.18
C VAL A 90 6.19 0.56 -7.26
N TYR A 91 6.48 0.71 -5.98
CA TYR A 91 6.06 -0.23 -4.93
C TYR A 91 5.14 0.48 -3.96
N VAL A 92 3.99 -0.10 -3.70
CA VAL A 92 3.03 0.47 -2.76
C VAL A 92 2.72 -0.55 -1.68
N ALA A 93 3.00 -0.20 -0.43
CA ALA A 93 2.58 -1.00 0.72
C ALA A 93 1.53 -0.24 1.52
N CYS A 94 0.53 -0.95 2.03
CA CYS A 94 -0.54 -0.37 2.84
C CYS A 94 -0.88 -1.27 4.02
N THR A 95 -0.85 -0.70 5.21
CA THR A 95 -1.38 -1.30 6.44
C THR A 95 -2.45 -0.38 7.01
N GLY A 96 -3.30 -0.87 7.90
CA GLY A 96 -4.31 -0.01 8.50
C GLY A 96 -5.33 -0.75 9.34
N LEU A 97 -6.22 0.03 9.90
CA LEU A 97 -7.29 -0.41 10.79
C LEU A 97 -8.64 -0.18 10.09
N LEU A 98 -9.02 -1.13 9.24
CA LEU A 98 -10.26 -1.05 8.46
C LEU A 98 -11.50 -1.16 9.36
N LYS A 99 -11.40 -1.97 10.40
CA LYS A 99 -12.47 -2.28 11.38
C LYS A 99 -11.86 -2.58 12.74
N PRO A 100 -12.66 -2.58 13.83
CA PRO A 100 -12.17 -2.90 15.17
C PRO A 100 -11.55 -4.30 15.28
N GLY A 101 -10.65 -4.49 16.24
CA GLY A 101 -10.03 -5.78 16.58
C GLY A 101 -8.56 -5.89 16.19
N GLY A 102 -7.91 -4.79 15.83
CA GLY A 102 -6.48 -4.73 15.57
C GLY A 102 -5.70 -4.05 16.70
N SER A 103 -4.76 -3.21 16.35
CA SER A 103 -3.91 -2.47 17.30
C SER A 103 -4.38 -1.04 17.55
N GLU A 104 -5.68 -0.78 17.41
CA GLU A 104 -6.24 0.56 17.62
C GLU A 104 -6.00 1.13 19.02
N THR A 105 -5.73 2.41 19.07
CA THR A 105 -5.58 3.24 20.26
C THR A 105 -6.30 4.57 20.07
N GLU A 106 -6.32 5.45 21.07
CA GLU A 106 -6.86 6.80 20.90
C GLU A 106 -6.08 7.62 19.85
N GLU A 107 -4.76 7.44 19.80
CA GLU A 107 -3.89 8.14 18.85
C GLU A 107 -3.89 7.47 17.47
N LYS A 108 -4.29 6.23 17.40
CA LYS A 108 -4.41 5.42 16.19
C LYS A 108 -5.76 4.73 16.14
N PRO A 109 -6.87 5.48 15.92
CA PRO A 109 -8.22 4.92 15.90
C PRO A 109 -8.48 4.10 14.65
N VAL A 110 -9.54 3.29 14.67
CA VAL A 110 -10.06 2.61 13.48
C VAL A 110 -10.31 3.62 12.38
N GLY A 111 -9.83 3.34 11.18
CA GLY A 111 -9.79 4.27 10.04
C GLY A 111 -8.41 4.85 9.77
N THR A 112 -7.44 4.63 10.67
CA THR A 112 -6.05 5.01 10.43
C THR A 112 -5.40 4.03 9.45
N PHE A 113 -4.80 4.58 8.41
CA PHE A 113 -4.01 3.83 7.43
C PHE A 113 -2.62 4.42 7.30
N PHE A 114 -1.66 3.54 7.10
CA PHE A 114 -0.30 3.88 6.71
C PHE A 114 -0.05 3.32 5.33
N TYR A 115 0.51 4.12 4.44
CA TYR A 115 1.00 3.59 3.18
C TYR A 115 2.32 4.25 2.81
N CYS A 116 3.13 3.49 2.10
CA CYS A 116 4.42 3.94 1.61
C CYS A 116 4.50 3.70 0.11
N ILE A 117 5.11 4.63 -0.60
CA ILE A 117 5.37 4.54 -2.03
C ILE A 117 6.87 4.53 -2.24
N GLY A 118 7.39 3.43 -2.76
CA GLY A 118 8.77 3.33 -3.22
C GLY A 118 8.84 3.69 -4.70
N TYR A 119 9.64 4.68 -5.04
CA TYR A 119 9.87 5.09 -6.42
C TYR A 119 11.31 5.56 -6.58
N LYS A 120 11.99 5.04 -7.61
CA LYS A 120 13.45 5.23 -7.77
C LYS A 120 14.18 4.79 -6.49
N SER A 121 15.02 5.64 -5.91
CA SER A 121 15.78 5.33 -4.69
C SER A 121 15.09 5.77 -3.40
N GLU A 122 13.91 6.38 -3.48
CA GLU A 122 13.22 6.98 -2.34
C GLU A 122 11.99 6.18 -1.93
N ILE A 123 11.62 6.31 -0.65
CA ILE A 123 10.35 5.83 -0.08
C ILE A 123 9.65 6.99 0.59
N TYR A 124 8.41 7.21 0.20
CA TYR A 124 7.54 8.28 0.70
C TYR A 124 6.52 7.68 1.66
N ASP A 125 6.47 8.19 2.90
CA ASP A 125 5.60 7.70 3.97
C ASP A 125 4.37 8.58 4.11
N PHE A 126 3.20 7.96 4.28
CA PHE A 126 1.93 8.65 4.48
C PHE A 126 1.15 8.01 5.63
N ARG A 127 0.51 8.85 6.44
CA ARG A 127 -0.48 8.47 7.43
C ARG A 127 -1.77 9.23 7.14
N VAL A 128 -2.89 8.53 7.03
CA VAL A 128 -4.19 9.13 6.75
C VAL A 128 -5.28 8.53 7.62
N PHE A 129 -6.38 9.26 7.75
CA PHE A 129 -7.57 8.80 8.44
C PHE A 129 -8.74 8.76 7.46
N CYS A 130 -9.38 7.61 7.35
CA CYS A 130 -10.55 7.39 6.50
C CYS A 130 -11.76 7.05 7.36
N GLU A 131 -12.85 7.76 7.15
CA GLU A 131 -14.13 7.56 7.85
C GLU A 131 -15.08 6.67 7.05
N GLY A 132 -16.13 6.21 7.72
CA GLY A 132 -17.24 5.50 7.10
C GLY A 132 -17.19 4.00 7.27
N SER A 133 -17.98 3.30 6.46
CA SER A 133 -18.02 1.85 6.40
C SER A 133 -16.67 1.28 5.89
N PRO A 134 -16.37 -0.02 6.09
CA PRO A 134 -15.20 -0.64 5.49
C PRO A 134 -15.08 -0.39 3.98
N GLU A 135 -16.16 -0.48 3.23
CA GLU A 135 -16.15 -0.21 1.78
C GLU A 135 -15.81 1.25 1.46
N GLN A 136 -16.38 2.20 2.21
CA GLN A 136 -16.08 3.62 2.05
C GLN A 136 -14.62 3.93 2.37
N LYS A 137 -14.07 3.31 3.42
CA LYS A 137 -12.64 3.43 3.76
C LYS A 137 -11.74 2.88 2.65
N LEU A 138 -12.08 1.72 2.07
CA LEU A 138 -11.33 1.14 0.95
C LEU A 138 -11.34 2.07 -0.28
N ASN A 139 -12.49 2.63 -0.62
CA ASN A 139 -12.58 3.60 -1.71
C ASN A 139 -11.72 4.84 -1.45
N SER A 140 -11.77 5.36 -0.22
CA SER A 140 -11.00 6.54 0.17
C SER A 140 -9.50 6.29 0.12
N ILE A 141 -9.03 5.18 0.69
CA ILE A 141 -7.59 4.85 0.70
C ILE A 141 -7.06 4.61 -0.72
N ASN A 142 -7.82 3.95 -1.58
CA ASN A 142 -7.42 3.76 -2.97
C ASN A 142 -7.26 5.11 -3.69
N SER A 143 -8.20 6.03 -3.51
CA SER A 143 -8.13 7.36 -4.12
C SER A 143 -6.95 8.17 -3.62
N LEU A 144 -6.66 8.13 -2.31
CA LEU A 144 -5.53 8.82 -1.72
C LEU A 144 -4.19 8.25 -2.22
N ILE A 145 -4.07 6.94 -2.29
CA ILE A 145 -2.87 6.27 -2.81
C ILE A 145 -2.65 6.64 -4.29
N CYS A 146 -3.69 6.58 -5.12
CA CYS A 146 -3.59 6.98 -6.53
C CYS A 146 -3.13 8.43 -6.69
N LYS A 147 -3.68 9.34 -5.89
CA LYS A 147 -3.27 10.74 -5.88
C LYS A 147 -1.79 10.88 -5.50
N SER A 148 -1.37 10.20 -4.45
CA SER A 148 0.03 10.24 -4.00
C SER A 148 0.99 9.64 -5.02
N ILE A 149 0.61 8.57 -5.73
CA ILE A 149 1.42 8.02 -6.83
C ILE A 149 1.59 9.08 -7.92
N ILE A 150 0.48 9.74 -8.32
CA ILE A 150 0.52 10.80 -9.34
C ILE A 150 1.48 11.93 -8.91
N ASP A 151 1.36 12.37 -7.65
CA ASP A 151 2.19 13.45 -7.11
C ASP A 151 3.67 13.05 -7.06
N VAL A 152 3.97 11.83 -6.60
CA VAL A 152 5.35 11.32 -6.51
C VAL A 152 5.97 11.19 -7.90
N VAL A 153 5.26 10.60 -8.87
CA VAL A 153 5.80 10.40 -10.23
C VAL A 153 6.02 11.74 -10.95
N ASN A 154 5.13 12.70 -10.77
CA ASN A 154 5.25 14.00 -11.44
C ASN A 154 6.34 14.91 -10.84
N ASN A 155 6.70 14.71 -9.57
CA ASN A 155 7.64 15.60 -8.87
C ASN A 155 9.06 15.01 -8.73
N HIS A 156 9.28 13.79 -9.14
CA HIS A 156 10.54 13.07 -8.97
C HIS A 156 10.91 12.24 -10.20
#